data_5dc7286dae303480f7ded632a31058b6
#
_entry.id   5dc7286dae303480f7ded632a31058b6
#
_cell.length_a   1.000
_cell.length_b   1.000
_cell.length_c   1.000
_cell.angle_alpha   90.00
_cell.angle_beta   90.00
_cell.angle_gamma   90.00
#
_symmetry.space_group_name_H-M   'P 1'
#
loop_
_entity.id
_entity.type
_entity.pdbx_description
1 polymer ?
#
loop_
_entity_poly.entity_id
_entity_poly.type
_entity_poly.pdbx_seq_one_letter_code
_entity_poly.pdbx_strand_id
1 'polypeptide(L)'
;MKKVISLLVFLALFTTLPACSNNLTEKSSIISLYQKNEEVFLLAAENGDYSAIKEMNGVQKVLVWDTYIDIQCGGAGFGPSTHYYGIFYSTDDNLCAIDVAGPNGKLVEQGDGYLYQEENGDNRFYVEPFGNHYYYYEAHF
;
A
#
# COMPACT_ATOMS: atom_id res chain seq x y z
N MET A 1 36.39 -39.72 5.29
CA MET A 1 36.06 -38.81 4.19
C MET A 1 34.56 -38.68 3.88
N LYS A 2 33.72 -39.70 4.04
CA LYS A 2 32.27 -39.62 3.75
C LYS A 2 31.43 -38.70 4.68
N LYS A 3 31.87 -38.45 5.92
CA LYS A 3 31.13 -37.61 6.89
C LYS A 3 31.33 -36.12 6.72
N VAL A 4 32.39 -35.67 6.07
CA VAL A 4 32.67 -34.24 5.86
C VAL A 4 31.86 -33.67 4.68
N ILE A 5 31.60 -34.50 3.67
CA ILE A 5 30.82 -34.12 2.48
C ILE A 5 29.37 -33.90 2.84
N SER A 6 28.82 -34.69 3.78
CA SER A 6 27.41 -34.55 4.22
C SER A 6 27.15 -33.26 5.00
N LEU A 7 28.18 -32.75 5.73
CA LEU A 7 28.03 -31.50 6.49
C LEU A 7 28.08 -30.26 5.57
N LEU A 8 28.86 -30.32 4.49
CA LEU A 8 28.96 -29.21 3.52
C LEU A 8 27.70 -29.06 2.66
N VAL A 9 27.02 -30.15 2.36
CA VAL A 9 25.74 -30.11 1.62
C VAL A 9 24.61 -29.53 2.48
N PHE A 10 24.64 -29.79 3.80
CA PHE A 10 23.63 -29.22 4.71
C PHE A 10 23.82 -27.71 4.97
N LEU A 11 25.07 -27.22 4.89
CA LEU A 11 25.36 -25.79 5.09
C LEU A 11 25.03 -24.94 3.86
N ALA A 12 25.02 -25.55 2.66
CA ALA A 12 24.70 -24.84 1.41
C ALA A 12 23.17 -24.63 1.20
N LEU A 13 22.30 -25.35 1.93
CA LEU A 13 20.85 -25.23 1.81
C LEU A 13 20.24 -24.09 2.65
N PHE A 14 21.04 -23.42 3.49
CA PHE A 14 20.51 -22.36 4.38
C PHE A 14 20.70 -20.93 3.85
N THR A 15 21.21 -20.74 2.63
CA THR A 15 21.61 -19.39 2.16
C THR A 15 20.75 -18.79 1.07
N THR A 16 19.58 -19.33 0.75
CA THR A 16 18.66 -18.70 -0.23
C THR A 16 17.20 -18.76 0.22
N LEU A 17 16.89 -18.11 1.33
CA LEU A 17 15.57 -17.52 1.45
C LEU A 17 15.73 -16.11 0.86
N PRO A 18 15.19 -15.81 -0.33
CA PRO A 18 14.95 -14.42 -0.67
C PRO A 18 14.01 -13.90 0.40
N ALA A 19 14.47 -12.97 1.22
CA ALA A 19 13.60 -12.11 1.95
C ALA A 19 12.81 -11.33 0.87
N CYS A 20 11.70 -11.88 0.42
CA CYS A 20 10.71 -11.12 -0.34
C CYS A 20 10.25 -10.03 0.61
N SER A 21 10.89 -8.87 0.54
CA SER A 21 10.38 -7.67 1.16
C SER A 21 9.08 -7.33 0.42
N ASN A 22 7.93 -7.67 1.02
CA ASN A 22 6.63 -7.29 0.51
C ASN A 22 6.38 -5.78 0.69
N ASN A 23 7.43 -4.99 0.88
CA ASN A 23 7.36 -3.57 1.16
C ASN A 23 7.51 -2.77 -0.13
N LEU A 24 6.40 -2.39 -0.75
CA LEU A 24 6.40 -1.52 -1.93
C LEU A 24 6.27 -0.06 -1.49
N THR A 25 7.32 0.72 -1.71
CA THR A 25 7.36 2.16 -1.41
C THR A 25 7.45 3.02 -2.68
N GLU A 26 7.73 2.39 -3.81
CA GLU A 26 7.81 3.07 -5.09
C GLU A 26 6.45 3.16 -5.78
N LYS A 27 6.00 4.38 -6.10
CA LYS A 27 4.73 4.67 -6.77
C LYS A 27 4.54 3.81 -8.02
N SER A 28 5.55 3.73 -8.88
CA SER A 28 5.49 2.96 -10.13
C SER A 28 5.24 1.46 -9.89
N SER A 29 5.77 0.91 -8.79
CA SER A 29 5.56 -0.49 -8.41
C SER A 29 4.14 -0.74 -7.94
N ILE A 30 3.57 0.19 -7.16
CA ILE A 30 2.19 0.12 -6.67
C ILE A 30 1.19 0.29 -7.82
N ILE A 31 1.43 1.25 -8.73
CA ILE A 31 0.63 1.39 -9.95
C ILE A 31 0.68 0.12 -10.79
N SER A 32 1.87 -0.47 -10.97
CA SER A 32 2.04 -1.72 -11.70
C SER A 32 1.33 -2.91 -11.04
N LEU A 33 1.29 -2.95 -9.70
CA LEU A 33 0.52 -3.96 -8.97
C LEU A 33 -0.97 -3.87 -9.30
N TYR A 34 -1.55 -2.67 -9.25
CA TYR A 34 -2.94 -2.44 -9.64
C TYR A 34 -3.20 -2.84 -11.10
N GLN A 35 -2.44 -2.28 -12.03
CA GLN A 35 -2.63 -2.50 -13.47
C GLN A 35 -2.55 -3.97 -13.89
N LYS A 36 -1.62 -4.73 -13.31
CA LYS A 36 -1.47 -6.17 -13.59
C LYS A 36 -2.59 -7.03 -13.02
N ASN A 37 -3.32 -6.54 -12.04
CA ASN A 37 -4.35 -7.26 -11.32
C ASN A 37 -5.70 -6.53 -11.33
N GLU A 38 -5.91 -5.61 -12.26
CA GLU A 38 -7.08 -4.73 -12.31
C GLU A 38 -8.40 -5.51 -12.19
N GLU A 39 -8.54 -6.62 -12.91
CA GLU A 39 -9.74 -7.48 -12.85
C GLU A 39 -10.03 -7.98 -11.42
N VAL A 40 -8.99 -8.32 -10.66
CA VAL A 40 -9.16 -8.78 -9.26
C VAL A 40 -9.60 -7.63 -8.36
N PHE A 41 -9.05 -6.43 -8.58
CA PHE A 41 -9.46 -5.24 -7.84
C PHE A 41 -10.92 -4.88 -8.14
N LEU A 42 -11.34 -4.89 -9.40
CA LEU A 42 -12.71 -4.61 -9.80
C LEU A 42 -13.70 -5.64 -9.22
N LEU A 43 -13.35 -6.92 -9.30
CA LEU A 43 -14.16 -7.99 -8.73
C LEU A 43 -14.29 -7.88 -7.21
N ALA A 44 -13.21 -7.50 -6.52
CA ALA A 44 -13.22 -7.29 -5.08
C ALA A 44 -14.14 -6.12 -4.67
N ALA A 45 -14.13 -5.02 -5.43
CA ALA A 45 -15.02 -3.89 -5.23
C ALA A 45 -16.50 -4.27 -5.45
N GLU A 46 -16.78 -5.07 -6.49
CA GLU A 46 -18.14 -5.53 -6.79
C GLU A 46 -18.70 -6.47 -5.72
N ASN A 47 -17.88 -7.40 -5.23
CA ASN A 47 -18.32 -8.47 -4.32
C ASN A 47 -18.11 -8.12 -2.84
N GLY A 48 -17.32 -7.09 -2.52
CA GLY A 48 -16.90 -6.74 -1.16
C GLY A 48 -15.92 -7.76 -0.54
N ASP A 49 -15.31 -8.64 -1.35
CA ASP A 49 -14.34 -9.64 -0.90
C ASP A 49 -12.92 -9.28 -1.36
N TYR A 50 -12.12 -8.83 -0.42
CA TYR A 50 -10.73 -8.41 -0.64
C TYR A 50 -9.69 -9.49 -0.28
N SER A 51 -10.11 -10.74 -0.05
CA SER A 51 -9.21 -11.83 0.36
C SER A 51 -8.13 -12.11 -0.68
N ALA A 52 -8.48 -12.11 -1.96
CA ALA A 52 -7.51 -12.31 -3.05
C ALA A 52 -6.45 -11.20 -3.12
N ILE A 53 -6.84 -9.95 -2.86
CA ILE A 53 -5.91 -8.81 -2.81
C ILE A 53 -4.95 -8.94 -1.62
N LYS A 54 -5.46 -9.37 -0.46
CA LYS A 54 -4.67 -9.56 0.75
C LYS A 54 -3.52 -10.56 0.58
N GLU A 55 -3.71 -11.57 -0.28
CA GLU A 55 -2.70 -12.60 -0.57
C GLU A 55 -1.71 -12.20 -1.69
N MET A 56 -1.88 -11.02 -2.30
CA MET A 56 -0.97 -10.55 -3.35
C MET A 56 0.41 -10.22 -2.80
N ASN A 57 1.42 -10.62 -3.55
CA ASN A 57 2.79 -10.17 -3.27
C ASN A 57 2.89 -8.65 -3.46
N GLY A 58 3.36 -7.94 -2.45
CA GLY A 58 3.41 -6.47 -2.42
C GLY A 58 2.25 -5.83 -1.66
N VAL A 59 1.28 -6.59 -1.18
CA VAL A 59 0.27 -6.14 -0.22
C VAL A 59 0.65 -6.59 1.18
N GLN A 60 0.75 -5.65 2.09
CA GLN A 60 1.07 -5.92 3.49
C GLN A 60 -0.18 -6.10 4.34
N LYS A 61 -1.21 -5.30 4.05
CA LYS A 61 -2.42 -5.26 4.86
C LYS A 61 -3.58 -4.71 4.05
N VAL A 62 -4.78 -5.23 4.30
CA VAL A 62 -6.04 -4.68 3.80
C VAL A 62 -6.92 -4.35 4.98
N LEU A 63 -7.33 -3.10 5.08
CA LEU A 63 -8.25 -2.59 6.09
C LEU A 63 -9.55 -2.17 5.40
N VAL A 64 -10.64 -2.81 5.79
CA VAL A 64 -11.98 -2.54 5.26
C VAL A 64 -12.74 -1.68 6.27
N TRP A 65 -13.12 -0.48 5.84
CA TRP A 65 -13.92 0.48 6.59
C TRP A 65 -15.29 0.64 5.93
N ASP A 66 -16.22 1.26 6.59
CA ASP A 66 -17.58 1.43 6.07
C ASP A 66 -17.64 2.26 4.78
N THR A 67 -16.73 3.22 4.61
CA THR A 67 -16.75 4.19 3.50
C THR A 67 -15.57 4.04 2.54
N TYR A 68 -14.54 3.28 2.92
CA TYR A 68 -13.34 3.11 2.09
C TYR A 68 -12.57 1.82 2.43
N ILE A 69 -11.69 1.43 1.55
CA ILE A 69 -10.77 0.32 1.73
C ILE A 69 -9.34 0.85 1.62
N ASP A 70 -8.51 0.52 2.61
CA ASP A 70 -7.09 0.85 2.63
C ASP A 70 -6.27 -0.43 2.37
N ILE A 71 -5.51 -0.44 1.27
CA ILE A 71 -4.66 -1.54 0.84
C ILE A 71 -3.21 -1.07 0.97
N GLN A 72 -2.61 -1.34 2.12
CA GLN A 72 -1.24 -0.95 2.42
C GLN A 72 -0.25 -1.86 1.69
N CYS A 73 0.59 -1.26 0.86
CA CYS A 73 1.62 -1.94 0.08
C CYS A 73 3.01 -1.78 0.69
N GLY A 74 3.24 -0.68 1.39
CA GLY A 74 4.51 -0.39 2.02
C GLY A 74 4.42 0.64 3.12
N GLY A 75 5.50 0.73 3.87
CA GLY A 75 5.64 1.73 4.91
C GLY A 75 6.99 1.66 5.58
N ALA A 76 7.36 2.73 6.24
CA ALA A 76 8.56 2.87 7.06
C ALA A 76 8.32 3.89 8.15
N GLY A 77 9.11 3.81 9.22
CA GLY A 77 9.06 4.76 10.32
C GLY A 77 8.66 4.13 11.64
N PHE A 78 8.73 4.94 12.67
CA PHE A 78 8.39 4.55 14.03
C PHE A 78 7.81 5.77 14.78
N GLY A 79 6.69 5.56 15.47
CA GLY A 79 6.04 6.60 16.25
C GLY A 79 5.49 7.73 15.38
N PRO A 80 5.79 9.00 15.69
CA PRO A 80 5.21 10.16 15.01
C PRO A 80 5.84 10.45 13.63
N SER A 81 6.73 9.60 13.14
CA SER A 81 7.37 9.76 11.83
C SER A 81 7.17 8.50 11.01
N THR A 82 5.93 8.24 10.60
CA THR A 82 5.55 7.04 9.86
C THR A 82 5.09 7.41 8.46
N HIS A 83 5.56 6.63 7.48
CA HIS A 83 5.17 6.74 6.08
C HIS A 83 4.41 5.50 5.67
N TYR A 84 3.30 5.67 4.95
CA TYR A 84 2.54 4.58 4.35
C TYR A 84 2.34 4.84 2.87
N TYR A 85 2.36 3.75 2.10
CA TYR A 85 2.17 3.75 0.65
C TYR A 85 1.18 2.65 0.28
N GLY A 86 0.25 2.95 -0.60
CA GLY A 86 -0.72 1.93 -0.96
C GLY A 86 -1.73 2.35 -2.01
N ILE A 87 -2.82 1.60 -1.99
CA ILE A 87 -3.98 1.76 -2.85
C ILE A 87 -5.19 2.02 -1.96
N PHE A 88 -5.95 3.02 -2.32
CA PHE A 88 -7.16 3.43 -1.63
C PHE A 88 -8.36 3.23 -2.56
N TYR A 89 -9.46 2.68 -2.05
CA TYR A 89 -10.72 2.56 -2.77
C TYR A 89 -11.81 3.31 -2.03
N SER A 90 -12.58 4.14 -2.74
CA SER A 90 -13.71 4.88 -2.19
C SER A 90 -14.85 4.90 -3.19
N THR A 91 -16.02 4.37 -2.82
CA THR A 91 -17.19 4.28 -3.70
C THR A 91 -17.81 5.63 -4.08
N ASP A 92 -17.63 6.64 -3.25
CA ASP A 92 -18.16 7.99 -3.40
C ASP A 92 -17.11 9.03 -3.78
N ASP A 93 -15.89 8.56 -4.13
CA ASP A 93 -14.73 9.40 -4.44
C ASP A 93 -14.39 10.40 -3.31
N ASN A 94 -14.73 10.07 -2.08
CA ASN A 94 -14.37 10.86 -0.92
C ASN A 94 -12.89 10.67 -0.57
N LEU A 95 -12.04 11.55 -1.07
CA LEU A 95 -10.60 11.51 -0.88
C LEU A 95 -10.16 11.83 0.56
N CYS A 96 -11.04 12.39 1.37
CA CYS A 96 -10.81 12.68 2.79
C CYS A 96 -11.31 11.57 3.71
N ALA A 97 -11.77 10.43 3.18
CA ALA A 97 -12.28 9.32 3.98
C ALA A 97 -11.18 8.66 4.82
N ILE A 98 -9.93 8.65 4.36
CA ILE A 98 -8.78 8.39 5.24
C ILE A 98 -8.67 9.62 6.14
N ASP A 99 -8.93 9.44 7.42
CA ASP A 99 -8.98 10.49 8.44
C ASP A 99 -7.56 11.02 8.80
N VAL A 100 -6.86 11.45 7.78
CA VAL A 100 -5.54 12.08 7.85
C VAL A 100 -5.69 13.58 7.89
N ALA A 101 -6.76 14.04 7.23
CA ALA A 101 -7.15 15.43 7.22
C ALA A 101 -7.94 15.70 8.49
N GLY A 102 -7.29 16.18 9.51
CA GLY A 102 -7.98 16.83 10.63
C GLY A 102 -8.98 17.88 10.10
N PRO A 103 -9.89 18.40 10.93
CA PRO A 103 -11.05 19.19 10.52
C PRO A 103 -10.72 20.46 9.71
N ASN A 104 -9.46 20.81 9.56
CA ASN A 104 -8.97 22.04 8.90
C ASN A 104 -8.17 21.76 7.62
N GLY A 105 -8.13 20.53 7.14
CA GLY A 105 -7.35 20.20 5.95
C GLY A 105 -8.06 20.53 4.64
N LYS A 106 -7.32 21.07 3.70
CA LYS A 106 -7.75 21.26 2.34
C LYS A 106 -6.92 20.37 1.42
N LEU A 107 -7.59 19.61 0.56
CA LEU A 107 -6.95 19.00 -0.59
C LEU A 107 -6.73 20.09 -1.64
N VAL A 108 -5.51 20.19 -2.11
CA VAL A 108 -5.13 21.07 -3.23
C VAL A 108 -4.61 20.22 -4.39
N GLU A 109 -4.94 20.60 -5.60
CA GLU A 109 -4.41 19.93 -6.80
C GLU A 109 -2.89 20.02 -6.83
N GLN A 110 -2.22 18.89 -7.04
CA GLN A 110 -0.78 18.79 -7.19
C GLN A 110 -0.41 17.72 -8.21
N GLY A 111 0.09 18.13 -9.38
CA GLY A 111 0.39 17.22 -10.49
C GLY A 111 -0.87 16.51 -10.96
N ASP A 112 -0.82 15.19 -11.03
CA ASP A 112 -1.95 14.34 -11.45
C ASP A 112 -2.88 13.92 -10.29
N GLY A 113 -2.67 14.50 -9.10
CA GLY A 113 -3.40 14.15 -7.90
C GLY A 113 -3.70 15.33 -6.99
N TYR A 114 -3.92 15.01 -5.72
CA TYR A 114 -4.29 15.96 -4.68
C TYR A 114 -3.39 15.79 -3.47
N LEU A 115 -2.98 16.90 -2.89
CA LEU A 115 -2.20 16.95 -1.67
C LEU A 115 -3.01 17.57 -0.55
N TYR A 116 -3.02 16.90 0.60
CA TYR A 116 -3.31 17.48 1.88
C TYR A 116 -2.01 17.73 2.63
N GLN A 117 -1.90 18.89 3.23
CA GLN A 117 -0.81 19.27 4.12
C GLN A 117 -1.40 19.90 5.38
N GLU A 118 -0.99 19.43 6.54
CA GLU A 118 -1.37 20.02 7.81
C GLU A 118 -0.79 21.44 7.93
N GLU A 119 -1.60 22.39 8.40
CA GLU A 119 -1.22 23.82 8.43
C GLU A 119 -0.12 24.11 9.46
N ASN A 120 -0.13 23.43 10.61
CA ASN A 120 0.81 23.64 11.71
C ASN A 120 1.48 22.33 12.17
N GLY A 121 1.63 21.37 11.27
CA GLY A 121 2.24 20.07 11.52
C GLY A 121 2.98 19.57 10.31
N ASP A 122 3.40 18.32 10.37
CA ASP A 122 4.13 17.62 9.30
C ASP A 122 3.30 16.54 8.61
N ASN A 123 2.04 16.34 9.02
CA ASN A 123 1.15 15.37 8.39
C ASN A 123 0.87 15.77 6.94
N ARG A 124 1.07 14.81 6.06
CA ARG A 124 0.89 14.93 4.61
C ARG A 124 0.14 13.73 4.08
N PHE A 125 -0.77 13.97 3.16
CA PHE A 125 -1.45 12.91 2.42
C PHE A 125 -1.54 13.31 0.95
N TYR A 126 -0.96 12.50 0.08
CA TYR A 126 -1.07 12.64 -1.37
C TYR A 126 -1.90 11.48 -1.92
N VAL A 127 -2.80 11.79 -2.85
CA VAL A 127 -3.67 10.82 -3.49
C VAL A 127 -3.78 11.11 -4.99
N GLU A 128 -3.70 10.06 -5.81
CA GLU A 128 -3.75 10.17 -7.26
C GLU A 128 -4.68 9.10 -7.86
N PRO A 129 -5.66 9.49 -8.70
CA PRO A 129 -6.63 8.55 -9.24
C PRO A 129 -5.99 7.57 -10.23
N PHE A 130 -6.36 6.27 -10.11
CA PHE A 130 -6.10 5.26 -11.15
C PHE A 130 -7.28 5.09 -12.10
N GLY A 131 -8.48 5.47 -11.67
CA GLY A 131 -9.76 5.14 -12.25
C GLY A 131 -10.53 4.10 -11.43
N ASN A 132 -11.79 3.90 -11.76
CA ASN A 132 -12.66 2.91 -11.09
C ASN A 132 -12.74 3.07 -9.56
N HIS A 133 -12.68 4.31 -9.06
CA HIS A 133 -12.69 4.65 -7.63
C HIS A 133 -11.47 4.16 -6.84
N TYR A 134 -10.40 3.74 -7.54
CA TYR A 134 -9.12 3.39 -6.97
C TYR A 134 -8.11 4.52 -7.11
N TYR A 135 -7.30 4.70 -6.07
CA TYR A 135 -6.32 5.77 -5.95
C TYR A 135 -5.01 5.23 -5.41
N TYR A 136 -3.89 5.72 -5.94
CA TYR A 136 -2.62 5.63 -5.24
C TYR A 136 -2.60 6.60 -4.08
N TYR A 137 -1.95 6.25 -2.97
CA TYR A 137 -1.72 7.19 -1.88
C TYR A 137 -0.33 7.09 -1.25
N GLU A 138 0.11 8.22 -0.73
CA GLU A 138 1.22 8.35 0.20
C GLU A 138 0.73 9.11 1.44
N ALA A 139 0.97 8.55 2.62
CA ALA A 139 0.65 9.18 3.89
C ALA A 139 1.91 9.35 4.72
N HIS A 140 2.06 10.50 5.34
CA HIS A 140 3.13 10.84 6.25
C HIS A 140 2.53 11.45 7.52
N PHE A 141 2.88 10.86 8.67
CA PHE A 141 2.42 11.26 9.99
C PHE A 141 3.59 11.53 10.92
#